data_c61c0dd7f7d1b813a5886946ed49caf8
#
_entry.id   c61c0dd7f7d1b813a5886946ed49caf8
#
_cell.length_a   1.000
_cell.length_b   1.000
_cell.length_c   1.000
_cell.angle_alpha   90.00
_cell.angle_beta   90.00
_cell.angle_gamma   90.00
#
_symmetry.space_group_name_H-M   'P 1'
#
loop_
_entity.id
_entity.type
_entity.pdbx_description
1 polymer ?
#
loop_
_entity_poly.entity_id
_entity_poly.type
_entity_poly.pdbx_seq_one_letter_code
_entity_poly.pdbx_strand_id
1 'polypeptide(L)'
;MKDAKYILRLTLTLFLITAVVAGLLGLVNYLTEDRIDELTRQKAEAAMQEVFPADNYEEIPAETDGITAAYRADDAGYVVRVSVNGFGGAIDMMVGVDNAGTVTGVSIISHGETASLGANCTREDFRARFVGASDTLAVSKDGGSIDALTGATVTSRAVVSGVNLALDFVKEVG
;
A
#
# COMPACT_ATOMS: atom_id res chain seq x y z
N MET A 1 -40.20 36.92 -10.36
CA MET A 1 -38.98 37.78 -10.19
C MET A 1 -38.39 37.75 -8.79
N LYS A 2 -39.18 37.62 -7.69
CA LYS A 2 -38.65 37.50 -6.30
C LYS A 2 -37.88 36.20 -6.10
N ASP A 3 -38.38 35.07 -6.63
CA ASP A 3 -37.80 33.75 -6.51
C ASP A 3 -36.42 33.63 -7.19
N ALA A 4 -36.25 34.24 -8.37
CA ALA A 4 -34.98 34.24 -9.09
C ALA A 4 -33.86 34.97 -8.33
N LYS A 5 -34.18 36.09 -7.68
CA LYS A 5 -33.20 36.82 -6.82
C LYS A 5 -32.84 36.05 -5.55
N TYR A 6 -33.82 35.34 -4.99
CA TYR A 6 -33.60 34.47 -3.84
C TYR A 6 -32.71 33.29 -4.17
N ILE A 7 -33.02 32.59 -5.27
CA ILE A 7 -32.21 31.47 -5.79
C ILE A 7 -30.79 31.94 -6.08
N LEU A 8 -30.61 33.04 -6.78
CA LEU A 8 -29.29 33.60 -7.11
C LEU A 8 -28.48 33.92 -5.85
N ARG A 9 -29.13 34.47 -4.82
CA ARG A 9 -28.45 34.78 -3.55
C ARG A 9 -27.99 33.50 -2.84
N LEU A 10 -28.81 32.46 -2.78
CA LEU A 10 -28.46 31.18 -2.19
C LEU A 10 -27.30 30.52 -2.94
N THR A 11 -27.38 30.50 -4.29
CA THR A 11 -26.32 29.93 -5.13
C THR A 11 -25.00 30.67 -4.93
N LEU A 12 -25.02 32.01 -4.89
CA LEU A 12 -23.82 32.81 -4.68
C LEU A 12 -23.22 32.57 -3.29
N THR A 13 -24.08 32.48 -2.26
CA THR A 13 -23.60 32.20 -0.89
C THR A 13 -22.96 30.83 -0.80
N LEU A 14 -23.61 29.80 -1.38
CA LEU A 14 -23.05 28.43 -1.41
C LEU A 14 -21.74 28.40 -2.20
N PHE A 15 -21.70 29.02 -3.36
CA PHE A 15 -20.49 29.12 -4.19
C PHE A 15 -19.33 29.77 -3.41
N LEU A 16 -19.60 30.86 -2.70
CA LEU A 16 -18.57 31.57 -1.93
C LEU A 16 -18.03 30.71 -0.79
N ILE A 17 -18.90 30.01 -0.06
CA ILE A 17 -18.49 29.10 1.00
C ILE A 17 -17.63 27.97 0.45
N THR A 18 -18.09 27.31 -0.62
CA THR A 18 -17.35 26.19 -1.24
C THR A 18 -16.03 26.65 -1.83
N ALA A 19 -15.96 27.83 -2.45
CA ALA A 19 -14.73 28.40 -2.98
C ALA A 19 -13.70 28.71 -1.88
N VAL A 20 -14.14 29.26 -0.75
CA VAL A 20 -13.26 29.51 0.40
C VAL A 20 -12.74 28.19 0.99
N VAL A 21 -13.61 27.20 1.21
CA VAL A 21 -13.21 25.90 1.75
C VAL A 21 -12.25 25.18 0.79
N ALA A 22 -12.56 25.16 -0.51
CA ALA A 22 -11.69 24.55 -1.50
C ALA A 22 -10.32 25.24 -1.57
N GLY A 23 -10.30 26.58 -1.50
CA GLY A 23 -9.06 27.36 -1.48
C GLY A 23 -8.21 27.09 -0.24
N LEU A 24 -8.82 26.98 0.94
CA LEU A 24 -8.12 26.64 2.17
C LEU A 24 -7.56 25.20 2.12
N LEU A 25 -8.35 24.23 1.65
CA LEU A 25 -7.88 22.84 1.49
C LEU A 25 -6.73 22.75 0.49
N GLY A 26 -6.82 23.45 -0.65
CA GLY A 26 -5.74 23.51 -1.63
C GLY A 26 -4.46 24.14 -1.06
N LEU A 27 -4.59 25.20 -0.28
CA LEU A 27 -3.44 25.82 0.38
C LEU A 27 -2.79 24.90 1.40
N VAL A 28 -3.59 24.23 2.24
CA VAL A 28 -3.06 23.25 3.21
C VAL A 28 -2.36 22.11 2.47
N ASN A 29 -2.96 21.55 1.41
CA ASN A 29 -2.35 20.49 0.61
C ASN A 29 -0.99 20.95 0.05
N TYR A 30 -0.93 22.12 -0.55
CA TYR A 30 0.31 22.69 -1.10
C TYR A 30 1.42 22.85 -0.04
N LEU A 31 1.08 23.29 1.17
CA LEU A 31 2.03 23.45 2.26
C LEU A 31 2.49 22.14 2.90
N THR A 32 1.72 21.05 2.73
CA THR A 32 2.01 19.75 3.37
C THR A 32 2.56 18.72 2.40
N GLU A 33 2.51 18.94 1.09
CA GLU A 33 2.91 17.98 0.05
C GLU A 33 4.35 17.49 0.26
N ASP A 34 5.32 18.41 0.36
CA ASP A 34 6.73 18.06 0.60
C ASP A 34 6.92 17.22 1.87
N ARG A 35 6.11 17.50 2.90
CA ARG A 35 6.20 16.78 4.17
C ARG A 35 5.61 15.39 4.09
N ILE A 36 4.56 15.21 3.30
CA ILE A 36 3.93 13.92 3.03
C ILE A 36 4.90 13.03 2.25
N ASP A 37 5.55 13.58 1.23
CA ASP A 37 6.52 12.85 0.39
C ASP A 37 7.73 12.40 1.20
N GLU A 38 8.28 13.28 2.04
CA GLU A 38 9.40 12.94 2.92
C GLU A 38 9.02 11.84 3.92
N LEU A 39 7.84 11.93 4.55
CA LEU A 39 7.35 10.91 5.46
C LEU A 39 7.09 9.57 4.75
N THR A 40 6.62 9.60 3.51
CA THR A 40 6.39 8.38 2.70
C THR A 40 7.72 7.72 2.36
N ARG A 41 8.75 8.52 2.00
CA ARG A 41 10.10 8.01 1.75
C ARG A 41 10.71 7.36 3.01
N GLN A 42 10.63 8.04 4.16
CA GLN A 42 11.14 7.49 5.42
C GLN A 42 10.43 6.19 5.82
N LYS A 43 9.11 6.10 5.61
CA LYS A 43 8.35 4.86 5.84
C LYS A 43 8.78 3.75 4.88
N ALA A 44 9.03 4.06 3.61
CA ALA A 44 9.50 3.08 2.65
C ALA A 44 10.90 2.55 3.03
N GLU A 45 11.83 3.41 3.42
CA GLU A 45 13.17 3.02 3.89
C GLU A 45 13.08 2.16 5.16
N ALA A 46 12.25 2.54 6.13
CA ALA A 46 12.01 1.75 7.33
C ALA A 46 11.37 0.38 7.01
N ALA A 47 10.43 0.35 6.07
CA ALA A 47 9.79 -0.89 5.62
C ALA A 47 10.77 -1.84 4.92
N MET A 48 11.72 -1.32 4.14
CA MET A 48 12.80 -2.14 3.53
C MET A 48 13.62 -2.85 4.62
N GLN A 49 14.08 -2.11 5.62
CA GLN A 49 14.83 -2.66 6.74
C GLN A 49 13.99 -3.62 7.59
N GLU A 50 12.70 -3.40 7.73
CA GLU A 50 11.79 -4.28 8.48
C GLU A 50 11.62 -5.63 7.78
N VAL A 51 11.42 -5.64 6.45
CA VAL A 51 11.12 -6.88 5.70
C VAL A 51 12.36 -7.69 5.35
N PHE A 52 13.49 -7.02 5.14
CA PHE A 52 14.76 -7.65 4.81
C PHE A 52 15.94 -6.75 5.26
N PRO A 53 16.45 -6.90 6.50
CA PRO A 53 17.59 -6.12 6.97
C PRO A 53 18.84 -6.35 6.10
N ALA A 54 19.38 -5.28 5.51
CA ALA A 54 20.57 -5.30 4.68
C ALA A 54 21.38 -4.01 4.85
N ASP A 55 22.67 -4.07 4.54
CA ASP A 55 23.55 -2.90 4.59
C ASP A 55 23.44 -2.06 3.29
N ASN A 56 23.14 -2.72 2.15
CA ASN A 56 23.00 -2.08 0.87
C ASN A 56 21.79 -2.60 0.08
N TYR A 57 21.08 -1.66 -0.57
CA TYR A 57 19.98 -1.98 -1.48
C TYR A 57 20.29 -1.40 -2.86
N GLU A 58 20.42 -2.26 -3.84
CA GLU A 58 20.62 -1.88 -5.25
C GLU A 58 19.28 -1.96 -5.98
N GLU A 59 18.85 -0.84 -6.55
CA GLU A 59 17.61 -0.80 -7.36
C GLU A 59 17.78 -1.61 -8.65
N ILE A 60 16.82 -2.49 -8.93
CA ILE A 60 16.78 -3.30 -10.14
C ILE A 60 15.54 -2.97 -10.98
N PRO A 61 15.62 -3.10 -12.32
CA PRO A 61 14.48 -2.84 -13.19
C PRO A 61 13.29 -3.73 -12.85
N ALA A 62 12.08 -3.13 -12.74
CA ALA A 62 10.84 -3.80 -12.48
C ALA A 62 9.78 -3.31 -13.48
N GLU A 63 9.57 -4.07 -14.57
CA GLU A 63 8.62 -3.73 -15.62
C GLU A 63 7.27 -4.48 -15.46
N THR A 64 7.03 -5.08 -14.30
CA THR A 64 5.83 -5.86 -14.00
C THR A 64 4.73 -4.96 -13.46
N ASP A 65 3.51 -5.06 -14.01
CA ASP A 65 2.34 -4.30 -13.52
C ASP A 65 2.07 -4.60 -12.05
N GLY A 66 1.83 -3.56 -11.27
CA GLY A 66 1.64 -3.65 -9.81
C GLY A 66 2.94 -3.62 -9.00
N ILE A 67 4.12 -3.77 -9.59
CA ILE A 67 5.41 -3.56 -8.92
C ILE A 67 5.87 -2.13 -9.20
N THR A 68 6.12 -1.36 -8.15
CA THR A 68 6.50 0.06 -8.25
C THR A 68 7.99 0.29 -8.07
N ALA A 69 8.70 -0.62 -7.41
CA ALA A 69 10.15 -0.64 -7.28
C ALA A 69 10.62 -2.03 -6.83
N ALA A 70 11.83 -2.40 -7.18
CA ALA A 70 12.46 -3.62 -6.71
C ALA A 70 13.94 -3.36 -6.39
N TYR A 71 14.43 -3.99 -5.34
CA TYR A 71 15.79 -3.83 -4.86
C TYR A 71 16.40 -5.19 -4.57
N ARG A 72 17.68 -5.35 -4.91
CA ARG A 72 18.49 -6.43 -4.40
C ARG A 72 19.06 -6.01 -3.04
N ALA A 73 18.88 -6.83 -2.03
CA ALA A 73 19.34 -6.60 -0.66
C ALA A 73 20.64 -7.38 -0.43
N ASP A 74 21.78 -6.72 -0.52
CA ASP A 74 23.11 -7.34 -0.58
C ASP A 74 23.13 -8.48 -1.64
N ASP A 75 23.73 -9.63 -1.32
CA ASP A 75 23.61 -10.86 -2.13
C ASP A 75 22.68 -11.90 -1.49
N ALA A 76 21.80 -11.48 -0.56
CA ALA A 76 21.02 -12.38 0.28
C ALA A 76 19.54 -12.50 -0.13
N GLY A 77 19.02 -11.53 -0.88
CA GLY A 77 17.61 -11.57 -1.31
C GLY A 77 17.15 -10.28 -2.01
N TYR A 78 15.86 -10.08 -1.99
CA TYR A 78 15.18 -9.00 -2.72
C TYR A 78 14.14 -8.31 -1.84
N VAL A 79 13.94 -7.02 -2.07
CA VAL A 79 12.84 -6.24 -1.51
C VAL A 79 12.02 -5.68 -2.66
N VAL A 80 10.75 -6.05 -2.71
CA VAL A 80 9.85 -5.66 -3.80
C VAL A 80 8.75 -4.74 -3.25
N ARG A 81 8.63 -3.56 -3.84
CA ARG A 81 7.54 -2.63 -3.54
C ARG A 81 6.38 -2.90 -4.48
N VAL A 82 5.24 -3.21 -3.90
CA VAL A 82 4.04 -3.63 -4.63
C VAL A 82 2.88 -2.70 -4.29
N SER A 83 2.11 -2.30 -5.30
CA SER A 83 0.87 -1.55 -5.15
C SER A 83 -0.29 -2.35 -5.73
N VAL A 84 -1.25 -2.72 -4.90
CA VAL A 84 -2.43 -3.50 -5.29
C VAL A 84 -3.72 -2.81 -4.88
N ASN A 85 -4.81 -3.06 -5.60
CA ASN A 85 -6.11 -2.51 -5.26
C ASN A 85 -6.78 -3.30 -4.14
N GLY A 86 -7.00 -2.65 -2.99
CA GLY A 86 -7.78 -3.18 -1.89
C GLY A 86 -9.29 -2.93 -2.04
N PHE A 87 -10.00 -2.84 -0.90
CA PHE A 87 -11.42 -2.49 -0.87
C PHE A 87 -11.65 -0.97 -0.89
N GLY A 88 -10.90 -0.23 -0.07
CA GLY A 88 -11.05 1.23 0.09
C GLY A 88 -10.11 2.05 -0.80
N GLY A 89 -9.15 1.41 -1.45
CA GLY A 89 -8.16 2.07 -2.30
C GLY A 89 -6.91 1.22 -2.48
N ALA A 90 -5.85 1.82 -3.02
CA ALA A 90 -4.57 1.14 -3.18
C ALA A 90 -3.95 0.79 -1.82
N ILE A 91 -3.30 -0.37 -1.79
CA ILE A 91 -2.44 -0.84 -0.69
C ILE A 91 -1.04 -0.88 -1.23
N ASP A 92 -0.16 -0.06 -0.67
CA ASP A 92 1.26 0.02 -1.01
C ASP A 92 2.06 -0.71 0.07
N MET A 93 2.84 -1.71 -0.31
CA MET A 93 3.55 -2.59 0.62
C MET A 93 4.95 -2.93 0.14
N MET A 94 5.84 -3.26 1.09
CA MET A 94 7.13 -3.90 0.85
C MET A 94 7.03 -5.38 1.19
N VAL A 95 7.61 -6.21 0.33
CA VAL A 95 7.74 -7.66 0.54
C VAL A 95 9.21 -8.01 0.43
N GLY A 96 9.78 -8.58 1.49
CA GLY A 96 11.11 -9.16 1.49
C GLY A 96 11.05 -10.63 1.05
N VAL A 97 11.96 -11.05 0.18
CA VAL A 97 12.07 -12.43 -0.30
C VAL A 97 13.54 -12.83 -0.34
N ASP A 98 13.90 -13.95 0.23
CA ASP A 98 15.27 -14.46 0.19
C ASP A 98 15.61 -15.12 -1.16
N ASN A 99 16.88 -15.49 -1.36
CA ASN A 99 17.34 -16.15 -2.59
C ASN A 99 16.76 -17.58 -2.77
N ALA A 100 16.12 -18.15 -1.74
CA ALA A 100 15.41 -19.41 -1.85
C ALA A 100 13.95 -19.21 -2.31
N GLY A 101 13.53 -17.96 -2.53
CA GLY A 101 12.15 -17.61 -2.90
C GLY A 101 11.20 -17.63 -1.71
N THR A 102 11.69 -17.45 -0.49
CA THR A 102 10.89 -17.47 0.74
C THR A 102 10.63 -16.05 1.24
N VAL A 103 9.40 -15.75 1.60
CA VAL A 103 9.02 -14.44 2.18
C VAL A 103 9.68 -14.28 3.55
N THR A 104 10.49 -13.24 3.71
CA THR A 104 11.15 -12.87 4.97
C THR A 104 10.31 -11.90 5.80
N GLY A 105 9.51 -11.05 5.14
CA GLY A 105 8.66 -10.08 5.80
C GLY A 105 7.71 -9.38 4.84
N VAL A 106 6.64 -8.81 5.42
CA VAL A 106 5.68 -7.94 4.71
C VAL A 106 5.46 -6.70 5.55
N SER A 107 5.59 -5.51 4.95
CA SER A 107 5.30 -4.23 5.61
C SER A 107 4.35 -3.39 4.76
N ILE A 108 3.31 -2.83 5.37
CA ILE A 108 2.34 -1.96 4.70
C ILE A 108 2.78 -0.51 4.87
N ILE A 109 3.12 0.15 3.76
CA ILE A 109 3.59 1.54 3.73
C ILE A 109 2.41 2.49 3.84
N SER A 110 1.38 2.26 3.00
CA SER A 110 0.16 3.06 2.98
C SER A 110 -1.05 2.25 2.50
N HIS A 111 -2.25 2.67 2.87
CA HIS A 111 -3.49 2.05 2.43
C HIS A 111 -4.67 3.01 2.52
N GLY A 112 -5.69 2.81 1.66
CA GLY A 112 -6.97 3.52 1.71
C GLY A 112 -8.09 2.76 2.43
N GLU A 113 -7.76 1.70 3.20
CA GLU A 113 -8.72 0.77 3.78
C GLU A 113 -9.55 1.35 4.94
N THR A 114 -10.74 0.80 5.13
CA THR A 114 -11.65 1.19 6.23
C THR A 114 -11.03 0.90 7.61
N ALA A 115 -11.04 1.91 8.48
CA ALA A 115 -10.58 1.79 9.85
C ALA A 115 -11.26 0.63 10.60
N SER A 116 -10.52 -0.06 11.45
CA SER A 116 -10.96 -1.21 12.25
C SER A 116 -11.39 -2.46 11.45
N LEU A 117 -11.32 -2.42 10.12
CA LEU A 117 -11.58 -3.56 9.23
C LEU A 117 -10.34 -3.84 8.36
N GLY A 118 -10.31 -3.34 7.12
CA GLY A 118 -9.19 -3.51 6.19
C GLY A 118 -7.89 -2.89 6.69
N ALA A 119 -7.94 -1.78 7.43
CA ALA A 119 -6.76 -1.16 8.06
C ALA A 119 -5.99 -2.11 9.01
N ASN A 120 -6.63 -3.19 9.49
CA ASN A 120 -5.94 -4.23 10.26
C ASN A 120 -4.89 -5.02 9.45
N CYS A 121 -4.80 -4.83 8.13
CA CYS A 121 -3.72 -5.39 7.31
C CYS A 121 -2.31 -4.92 7.75
N THR A 122 -2.23 -3.78 8.46
CA THR A 122 -0.98 -3.27 9.03
C THR A 122 -0.53 -4.01 10.28
N ARG A 123 -1.38 -4.80 10.91
CA ARG A 123 -1.08 -5.49 12.17
C ARG A 123 -0.04 -6.57 11.96
N GLU A 124 0.88 -6.69 12.91
CA GLU A 124 1.96 -7.68 12.89
C GLU A 124 1.42 -9.13 12.83
N ASP A 125 0.36 -9.44 13.61
CA ASP A 125 -0.24 -10.77 13.64
C ASP A 125 -0.86 -11.22 12.30
N PHE A 126 -1.24 -10.27 11.44
CA PHE A 126 -1.66 -10.57 10.08
C PHE A 126 -0.46 -10.69 9.12
N ARG A 127 0.47 -9.75 9.18
CA ARG A 127 1.66 -9.74 8.32
C ARG A 127 2.56 -10.95 8.54
N ALA A 128 2.70 -11.39 9.80
CA ALA A 128 3.48 -12.58 10.16
C ALA A 128 3.00 -13.88 9.51
N ARG A 129 1.75 -13.94 9.04
CA ARG A 129 1.20 -15.13 8.36
C ARG A 129 1.85 -15.42 7.02
N PHE A 130 2.51 -14.45 6.43
CA PHE A 130 3.17 -14.56 5.14
C PHE A 130 4.63 -15.00 5.28
N VAL A 131 5.25 -14.81 6.44
CA VAL A 131 6.66 -15.15 6.66
C VAL A 131 6.88 -16.65 6.56
N GLY A 132 7.90 -17.05 5.79
CA GLY A 132 8.23 -18.45 5.52
C GLY A 132 7.45 -19.06 4.34
N ALA A 133 6.57 -18.30 3.69
CA ALA A 133 5.87 -18.77 2.49
C ALA A 133 6.79 -18.73 1.27
N SER A 134 6.76 -19.76 0.43
CA SER A 134 7.55 -19.89 -0.80
C SER A 134 6.72 -20.26 -2.05
N ASP A 135 5.48 -20.68 -1.83
CA ASP A 135 4.55 -21.08 -2.89
C ASP A 135 3.46 -20.03 -3.10
N THR A 136 2.66 -20.22 -4.15
CA THR A 136 1.49 -19.38 -4.40
C THR A 136 0.50 -19.44 -3.24
N LEU A 137 0.20 -18.29 -2.68
CA LEU A 137 -0.67 -18.14 -1.52
C LEU A 137 -2.12 -17.87 -1.94
N ALA A 138 -3.05 -18.31 -1.10
CA ALA A 138 -4.45 -17.93 -1.16
C ALA A 138 -5.03 -17.80 0.26
N VAL A 139 -6.11 -17.03 0.40
CA VAL A 139 -6.82 -16.97 1.68
C VAL A 139 -7.55 -18.30 1.95
N SER A 140 -7.73 -18.66 3.22
CA SER A 140 -8.38 -19.91 3.65
C SER A 140 -9.78 -20.09 3.05
N LYS A 141 -10.52 -19.00 2.82
CA LYS A 141 -11.83 -19.04 2.13
C LYS A 141 -11.76 -19.47 0.67
N ASP A 142 -10.61 -19.35 0.04
CA ASP A 142 -10.34 -19.74 -1.35
C ASP A 142 -9.51 -21.04 -1.44
N GLY A 143 -9.42 -21.77 -0.32
CA GLY A 143 -8.70 -23.03 -0.24
C GLY A 143 -7.22 -22.93 0.09
N GLY A 144 -6.73 -21.73 0.43
CA GLY A 144 -5.34 -21.51 0.83
C GLY A 144 -5.10 -21.60 2.34
N SER A 145 -3.91 -21.17 2.74
CA SER A 145 -3.42 -21.24 4.14
C SER A 145 -3.52 -19.94 4.92
N ILE A 146 -3.78 -18.81 4.25
CA ILE A 146 -3.78 -17.49 4.90
C ILE A 146 -5.17 -17.17 5.47
N ASP A 147 -5.27 -17.04 6.78
CA ASP A 147 -6.50 -16.63 7.42
C ASP A 147 -6.82 -15.17 7.10
N ALA A 148 -7.99 -14.92 6.52
CA ALA A 148 -8.42 -13.58 6.18
C ALA A 148 -8.78 -12.77 7.43
N LEU A 149 -8.58 -11.46 7.36
CA LEU A 149 -9.07 -10.51 8.37
C LEU A 149 -10.59 -10.58 8.45
N THR A 150 -11.13 -10.64 9.66
CA THR A 150 -12.57 -10.68 9.91
C THR A 150 -13.23 -9.42 9.33
N GLY A 151 -14.21 -9.61 8.45
CA GLY A 151 -14.91 -8.50 7.79
C GLY A 151 -14.14 -7.81 6.65
N ALA A 152 -12.89 -8.23 6.35
CA ALA A 152 -12.05 -7.59 5.34
C ALA A 152 -11.39 -8.62 4.38
N THR A 153 -12.20 -9.52 3.83
CA THR A 153 -11.71 -10.57 2.92
C THR A 153 -11.14 -10.00 1.61
N VAL A 154 -11.72 -8.91 1.10
CA VAL A 154 -11.21 -8.25 -0.12
C VAL A 154 -9.81 -7.69 0.12
N THR A 155 -9.61 -6.97 1.21
CA THR A 155 -8.29 -6.47 1.64
C THR A 155 -7.29 -7.62 1.80
N SER A 156 -7.69 -8.71 2.45
CA SER A 156 -6.83 -9.87 2.65
C SER A 156 -6.40 -10.52 1.35
N ARG A 157 -7.33 -10.66 0.38
CA ARG A 157 -7.01 -11.14 -0.98
C ARG A 157 -6.06 -10.21 -1.72
N ALA A 158 -6.24 -8.89 -1.56
CA ALA A 158 -5.35 -7.91 -2.16
C ALA A 158 -3.92 -8.04 -1.63
N VAL A 159 -3.73 -8.17 -0.31
CA VAL A 159 -2.40 -8.38 0.27
C VAL A 159 -1.79 -9.71 -0.20
N VAL A 160 -2.56 -10.81 -0.20
CA VAL A 160 -2.12 -12.11 -0.74
C VAL A 160 -1.68 -11.98 -2.20
N SER A 161 -2.46 -11.29 -3.04
CA SER A 161 -2.11 -11.05 -4.45
C SER A 161 -0.80 -10.28 -4.59
N GLY A 162 -0.59 -9.25 -3.76
CA GLY A 162 0.66 -8.49 -3.78
C GLY A 162 1.88 -9.29 -3.35
N VAL A 163 1.74 -10.18 -2.35
CA VAL A 163 2.82 -11.08 -1.95
C VAL A 163 3.14 -12.09 -3.06
N ASN A 164 2.12 -12.66 -3.71
CA ASN A 164 2.33 -13.54 -4.85
C ASN A 164 3.05 -12.83 -6.00
N LEU A 165 2.68 -11.58 -6.28
CA LEU A 165 3.34 -10.77 -7.31
C LEU A 165 4.85 -10.61 -7.03
N ALA A 166 5.20 -10.35 -5.78
CA ALA A 166 6.60 -10.25 -5.36
C ALA A 166 7.34 -11.59 -5.48
N LEU A 167 6.71 -12.70 -5.07
CA LEU A 167 7.29 -14.05 -5.21
C LEU A 167 7.52 -14.42 -6.68
N ASP A 168 6.56 -14.14 -7.55
CA ASP A 168 6.67 -14.45 -8.97
C ASP A 168 7.75 -13.59 -9.63
N PHE A 169 7.83 -12.29 -9.30
CA PHE A 169 8.90 -11.41 -9.77
C PHE A 169 10.29 -11.93 -9.37
N VAL A 170 10.48 -12.31 -8.11
CA VAL A 170 11.78 -12.82 -7.64
C VAL A 170 12.17 -14.13 -8.34
N LYS A 171 11.21 -15.01 -8.67
CA LYS A 171 11.47 -16.22 -9.46
C LYS A 171 11.93 -15.93 -10.89
N GLU A 172 11.56 -14.76 -11.45
CA GLU A 172 11.96 -14.36 -12.81
C GLU A 172 13.35 -13.71 -12.84
N VAL A 173 13.76 -13.00 -11.78
CA VAL A 173 15.01 -12.22 -11.74
C VAL A 173 16.13 -12.88 -10.93
N GLY A 174 15.81 -13.87 -10.09
CA GLY A 174 16.75 -14.62 -9.25
C GLY A 174 17.16 -15.91 -9.93
#